data_bba1138dd2b0018981f8635bb95e7792
#
_entry.id   bba1138dd2b0018981f8635bb95e7792
#
_cell.length_a   1.000
_cell.length_b   1.000
_cell.length_c   1.000
_cell.angle_alpha   90.00
_cell.angle_beta   90.00
_cell.angle_gamma   90.00
#
_symmetry.space_group_name_H-M   'P 1'
#
loop_
_entity.id
_entity.type
_entity.pdbx_description
1 polymer ?
#
loop_
_entity_poly.entity_id
_entity_poly.type
_entity_poly.pdbx_seq_one_letter_code
_entity_poly.pdbx_strand_id
1 'polypeptide(L)'
;MFVGTAPERTEVVSADNVTVQLGGLPVLRGIDLRVHRGEAVALMGGNGSGKSTLVRSLIRLLPYQRGEVRLFGTPLNSFRAWSRIGYVPQRSAPVLRGAKVKEVVASGRLARRKPFLPLRAADRNAISQALDVVDLADRATTEMTTLSGGQQQRVLIARALAGEPELLVLDEPTAGVDLKSQRALADLLAELVGAGASVLVVLHEVGPLRPLLDRAVVLHEGRVISDGPVVPSDESKRLGRHEHDEQRPVSDQPWLGGAVER
;
A
#
# COMPACT_ATOMS: atom_id res chain seq x y z
N MET A 1 40.96 13.43 3.37
CA MET A 1 39.58 13.66 3.82
C MET A 1 38.71 12.69 3.04
N PHE A 2 38.48 11.48 3.58
CA PHE A 2 37.64 10.46 2.93
C PHE A 2 36.19 10.81 3.22
N VAL A 3 35.46 11.28 2.20
CA VAL A 3 34.01 11.33 2.24
C VAL A 3 33.54 9.89 2.09
N GLY A 4 33.21 9.25 3.21
CA GLY A 4 32.58 7.94 3.21
C GLY A 4 31.23 8.05 2.53
N THR A 5 31.11 7.51 1.33
CA THR A 5 29.83 7.22 0.71
C THR A 5 29.05 6.31 1.65
N ALA A 6 27.91 6.78 2.16
CA ALA A 6 27.00 5.93 2.90
C ALA A 6 26.73 4.67 2.05
N PRO A 7 26.64 3.46 2.65
CA PRO A 7 26.40 2.24 1.90
C PRO A 7 25.13 2.45 1.07
N GLU A 8 25.22 2.24 -0.25
CA GLU A 8 24.08 2.28 -1.17
C GLU A 8 23.00 1.33 -0.64
N ARG A 9 21.93 1.88 -0.10
CA ARG A 9 20.78 1.08 0.35
C ARG A 9 20.17 0.40 -0.87
N THR A 10 20.17 -0.94 -0.89
CA THR A 10 19.64 -1.72 -2.00
C THR A 10 18.16 -1.39 -2.21
N GLU A 11 17.81 -0.92 -3.40
CA GLU A 11 16.42 -0.62 -3.78
C GLU A 11 15.64 -1.93 -4.01
N VAL A 12 14.48 -2.04 -3.40
CA VAL A 12 13.52 -3.13 -3.65
C VAL A 12 12.41 -2.69 -4.61
N VAL A 13 12.11 -1.39 -4.66
CA VAL A 13 11.25 -0.77 -5.67
C VAL A 13 11.94 0.49 -6.17
N SER A 14 12.02 0.64 -7.49
CA SER A 14 12.27 1.94 -8.11
C SER A 14 11.24 2.22 -9.21
N ALA A 15 10.73 3.42 -9.21
CA ALA A 15 9.84 3.97 -10.23
C ALA A 15 10.42 5.30 -10.69
N ASP A 16 10.58 5.46 -12.00
CA ASP A 16 11.15 6.63 -12.64
C ASP A 16 10.15 7.20 -13.64
N ASN A 17 9.67 8.42 -13.39
CA ASN A 17 8.76 9.19 -14.25
C ASN A 17 7.53 8.38 -14.70
N VAL A 18 6.92 7.61 -13.77
CA VAL A 18 5.81 6.71 -14.08
C VAL A 18 4.53 7.50 -14.34
N THR A 19 3.92 7.27 -15.51
CA THR A 19 2.67 7.92 -15.93
C THR A 19 1.63 6.85 -16.22
N VAL A 20 0.42 7.04 -15.66
CA VAL A 20 -0.73 6.14 -15.86
C VAL A 20 -1.96 6.93 -16.29
N GLN A 21 -2.63 6.42 -17.33
CA GLN A 21 -3.93 6.91 -17.79
C GLN A 21 -4.98 5.81 -17.65
N LEU A 22 -6.15 6.17 -17.15
CA LEU A 22 -7.32 5.29 -17.07
C LEU A 22 -8.49 5.94 -17.81
N GLY A 23 -9.07 5.25 -18.79
CA GLY A 23 -10.14 5.80 -19.61
C GLY A 23 -9.77 7.10 -20.34
N GLY A 24 -8.48 7.26 -20.72
CA GLY A 24 -7.96 8.47 -21.36
C GLY A 24 -7.62 9.62 -20.38
N LEU A 25 -7.95 9.49 -19.10
CA LEU A 25 -7.67 10.52 -18.10
C LEU A 25 -6.34 10.23 -17.38
N PRO A 26 -5.44 11.23 -17.21
CA PRO A 26 -4.19 11.07 -16.51
C PRO A 26 -4.45 10.91 -15.00
N VAL A 27 -4.04 9.75 -14.44
CA VAL A 27 -4.15 9.44 -13.02
C VAL A 27 -2.82 9.58 -12.30
N LEU A 28 -1.72 9.15 -12.93
CA LEU A 28 -0.36 9.39 -12.44
C LEU A 28 0.41 10.22 -13.48
N ARG A 29 1.19 11.19 -12.99
CA ARG A 29 1.78 12.25 -13.82
C ARG A 29 3.27 12.40 -13.56
N GLY A 30 4.06 11.38 -13.91
CA GLY A 30 5.50 11.38 -13.71
C GLY A 30 5.87 11.15 -12.25
N ILE A 31 5.57 9.97 -11.74
CA ILE A 31 5.89 9.58 -10.37
C ILE A 31 7.30 9.04 -10.30
N ASP A 32 8.08 9.61 -9.38
CA ASP A 32 9.34 9.06 -8.92
C ASP A 32 9.14 8.50 -7.51
N LEU A 33 9.55 7.24 -7.28
CA LEU A 33 9.45 6.55 -5.99
C LEU A 33 10.60 5.57 -5.82
N ARG A 34 11.21 5.55 -4.64
CA ARG A 34 12.17 4.53 -4.22
C ARG A 34 11.67 3.85 -2.94
N VAL A 35 11.91 2.57 -2.80
CA VAL A 35 11.76 1.85 -1.52
C VAL A 35 13.02 1.02 -1.35
N HIS A 36 13.68 1.13 -0.20
CA HIS A 36 14.90 0.42 0.09
C HIS A 36 14.64 -0.85 0.90
N ARG A 37 15.60 -1.76 0.90
CA ARG A 37 15.54 -2.99 1.69
C ARG A 37 15.41 -2.66 3.18
N GLY A 38 14.46 -3.31 3.85
CA GLY A 38 14.18 -3.11 5.27
C GLY A 38 13.53 -1.78 5.61
N GLU A 39 13.09 -1.00 4.60
CA GLU A 39 12.42 0.28 4.79
C GLU A 39 10.90 0.11 4.85
N ALA A 40 10.25 0.85 5.76
CA ALA A 40 8.82 0.97 5.85
C ALA A 40 8.36 2.36 5.35
N VAL A 41 7.72 2.38 4.19
CA VAL A 41 7.27 3.61 3.50
C VAL A 41 5.75 3.70 3.52
N ALA A 42 5.21 4.84 4.01
CA ALA A 42 3.80 5.17 3.84
C ALA A 42 3.56 5.93 2.53
N LEU A 43 2.56 5.50 1.77
CA LEU A 43 2.04 6.23 0.62
C LEU A 43 0.73 6.92 1.03
N MET A 44 0.74 8.23 1.12
CA MET A 44 -0.34 9.05 1.66
C MET A 44 -0.95 9.97 0.61
N GLY A 45 -2.08 10.62 0.94
CA GLY A 45 -2.77 11.57 0.07
C GLY A 45 -4.28 11.41 0.12
N GLY A 46 -5.01 12.38 -0.43
CA GLY A 46 -6.47 12.36 -0.49
C GLY A 46 -7.06 11.23 -1.34
N ASN A 47 -8.38 11.06 -1.28
CA ASN A 47 -9.09 10.14 -2.17
C ASN A 47 -8.91 10.60 -3.63
N GLY A 48 -8.68 9.65 -4.54
CA GLY A 48 -8.43 9.96 -5.95
C GLY A 48 -7.04 10.49 -6.28
N SER A 49 -6.11 10.64 -5.30
CA SER A 49 -4.74 11.12 -5.57
C SER A 49 -3.88 10.16 -6.39
N GLY A 50 -4.30 8.90 -6.59
CA GLY A 50 -3.59 7.92 -7.41
C GLY A 50 -2.85 6.83 -6.63
N LYS A 51 -2.95 6.77 -5.29
CA LYS A 51 -2.21 5.81 -4.42
C LYS A 51 -2.39 4.35 -4.85
N SER A 52 -3.62 3.85 -4.88
CA SER A 52 -3.91 2.46 -5.27
C SER A 52 -3.54 2.19 -6.73
N THR A 53 -3.67 3.20 -7.61
CA THR A 53 -3.22 3.11 -9.01
C THR A 53 -1.71 2.92 -9.06
N LEU A 54 -0.95 3.71 -8.30
CA LEU A 54 0.51 3.59 -8.22
C LEU A 54 0.90 2.18 -7.72
N VAL A 55 0.39 1.78 -6.56
CA VAL A 55 0.67 0.44 -6.00
C VAL A 55 0.40 -0.67 -7.01
N ARG A 56 -0.77 -0.65 -7.66
CA ARG A 56 -1.14 -1.67 -8.65
C ARG A 56 -0.26 -1.64 -9.91
N SER A 57 0.23 -0.46 -10.29
CA SER A 57 1.17 -0.33 -11.41
C SER A 57 2.56 -0.86 -11.05
N LEU A 58 3.05 -0.61 -9.83
CA LEU A 58 4.33 -1.12 -9.34
C LEU A 58 4.40 -2.65 -9.31
N ILE A 59 3.28 -3.33 -9.03
CA ILE A 59 3.20 -4.79 -8.98
C ILE A 59 2.57 -5.42 -10.23
N ARG A 60 2.52 -4.68 -11.33
CA ARG A 60 2.01 -5.13 -12.65
C ARG A 60 0.53 -5.57 -12.67
N LEU A 61 -0.29 -5.07 -11.77
CA LEU A 61 -1.75 -5.26 -11.81
C LEU A 61 -2.45 -4.22 -12.69
N LEU A 62 -1.79 -3.09 -12.95
CA LEU A 62 -2.21 -2.06 -13.91
C LEU A 62 -1.03 -1.70 -14.83
N PRO A 63 -1.28 -1.53 -16.13
CA PRO A 63 -0.24 -1.05 -17.04
C PRO A 63 0.04 0.44 -16.80
N TYR A 64 1.29 0.84 -17.03
CA TYR A 64 1.70 2.24 -17.14
C TYR A 64 2.10 2.56 -18.57
N GLN A 65 1.97 3.83 -19.00
CA GLN A 65 2.22 4.24 -20.38
C GLN A 65 3.62 4.80 -20.59
N ARG A 66 4.21 5.44 -19.54
CA ARG A 66 5.54 6.04 -19.61
C ARG A 66 6.30 5.81 -18.31
N GLY A 67 7.61 5.92 -18.39
CA GLY A 67 8.52 5.73 -17.27
C GLY A 67 9.08 4.32 -17.18
N GLU A 68 9.78 4.03 -16.12
CA GLU A 68 10.36 2.72 -15.83
C GLU A 68 10.03 2.30 -14.38
N VAL A 69 9.71 1.02 -14.20
CA VAL A 69 9.56 0.40 -12.88
C VAL A 69 10.53 -0.77 -12.78
N ARG A 70 11.27 -0.84 -11.69
CA ARG A 70 12.13 -1.98 -11.35
C ARG A 70 11.75 -2.53 -9.99
N LEU A 71 11.81 -3.84 -9.87
CA LEU A 71 11.62 -4.58 -8.63
C LEU A 71 12.90 -5.36 -8.36
N PHE A 72 13.51 -5.10 -7.21
CA PHE A 72 14.81 -5.71 -6.84
C PHE A 72 15.87 -5.54 -7.95
N GLY A 73 15.95 -4.36 -8.54
CA GLY A 73 16.86 -4.03 -9.65
C GLY A 73 16.45 -4.58 -11.03
N THR A 74 15.44 -5.44 -11.11
CA THR A 74 14.97 -6.05 -12.36
C THR A 74 13.83 -5.24 -12.98
N PRO A 75 13.88 -4.85 -14.27
CA PRO A 75 12.78 -4.18 -14.95
C PRO A 75 11.47 -4.97 -14.84
N LEU A 76 10.34 -4.29 -14.58
CA LEU A 76 9.04 -4.90 -14.29
C LEU A 76 8.58 -5.88 -15.38
N ASN A 77 8.86 -5.58 -16.65
CA ASN A 77 8.49 -6.44 -17.76
C ASN A 77 9.22 -7.79 -17.77
N SER A 78 10.44 -7.81 -17.22
CA SER A 78 11.30 -8.99 -17.12
C SER A 78 11.22 -9.68 -15.76
N PHE A 79 10.55 -9.04 -14.77
CA PHE A 79 10.46 -9.56 -13.42
C PHE A 79 9.63 -10.85 -13.36
N ARG A 80 10.18 -11.88 -12.69
CA ARG A 80 9.55 -13.20 -12.57
C ARG A 80 9.46 -13.70 -11.12
N ALA A 81 10.20 -13.07 -10.21
CA ALA A 81 10.30 -13.51 -8.81
C ALA A 81 9.15 -13.00 -7.94
N TRP A 82 7.91 -13.18 -8.41
CA TRP A 82 6.69 -12.68 -7.76
C TRP A 82 6.47 -13.23 -6.34
N SER A 83 7.07 -14.38 -6.01
CA SER A 83 7.05 -14.90 -4.64
C SER A 83 7.78 -14.02 -3.63
N ARG A 84 8.62 -13.06 -4.08
CA ARG A 84 9.30 -12.10 -3.22
C ARG A 84 8.40 -10.94 -2.79
N ILE A 85 7.18 -10.84 -3.37
CA ILE A 85 6.23 -9.74 -3.11
C ILE A 85 4.96 -10.32 -2.51
N GLY A 86 4.58 -9.83 -1.34
CA GLY A 86 3.28 -10.04 -0.73
C GLY A 86 2.37 -8.85 -1.00
N TYR A 87 1.18 -9.08 -1.54
CA TYR A 87 0.20 -8.02 -1.77
C TYR A 87 -1.09 -8.24 -1.00
N VAL A 88 -1.48 -7.23 -0.24
CA VAL A 88 -2.73 -7.18 0.53
C VAL A 88 -3.58 -6.06 -0.07
N PRO A 89 -4.66 -6.39 -0.80
CA PRO A 89 -5.56 -5.39 -1.37
C PRO A 89 -6.44 -4.75 -0.30
N GLN A 90 -6.96 -3.56 -0.59
CA GLN A 90 -7.83 -2.76 0.27
C GLN A 90 -9.05 -3.54 0.80
N ARG A 91 -9.69 -4.35 -0.01
CA ARG A 91 -10.76 -5.28 0.39
C ARG A 91 -10.76 -6.49 -0.53
N SER A 92 -11.02 -7.64 0.06
CA SER A 92 -11.32 -8.81 -0.74
C SER A 92 -12.74 -8.69 -1.26
N ALA A 93 -12.87 -8.83 -2.56
CA ALA A 93 -14.17 -9.01 -3.19
C ALA A 93 -14.92 -10.19 -2.55
N PRO A 94 -16.25 -10.32 -2.74
CA PRO A 94 -17.10 -11.39 -2.25
C PRO A 94 -16.71 -12.82 -2.72
N VAL A 95 -15.58 -12.94 -3.41
CA VAL A 95 -15.04 -14.16 -4.02
C VAL A 95 -14.64 -15.25 -3.00
N LEU A 96 -14.56 -14.92 -1.72
CA LEU A 96 -14.14 -15.87 -0.68
C LEU A 96 -15.29 -16.61 0.00
N ARG A 97 -16.50 -16.59 -0.56
CA ARG A 97 -17.63 -17.37 -0.05
C ARG A 97 -17.30 -18.87 -0.12
N GLY A 98 -17.47 -19.57 1.01
CA GLY A 98 -17.19 -20.99 1.12
C GLY A 98 -15.71 -21.37 1.26
N ALA A 99 -14.79 -20.42 1.13
CA ALA A 99 -13.37 -20.68 1.34
C ALA A 99 -13.03 -20.70 2.84
N LYS A 100 -12.23 -21.68 3.25
CA LYS A 100 -11.68 -21.74 4.61
C LYS A 100 -10.44 -20.89 4.74
N VAL A 101 -10.20 -20.38 5.94
CA VAL A 101 -9.02 -19.55 6.27
C VAL A 101 -7.72 -20.17 5.75
N LYS A 102 -7.47 -21.45 6.06
CA LYS A 102 -6.25 -22.15 5.60
C LYS A 102 -6.13 -22.25 4.08
N GLU A 103 -7.24 -22.30 3.34
CA GLU A 103 -7.25 -22.37 1.88
C GLU A 103 -6.85 -21.03 1.28
N VAL A 104 -7.37 -19.95 1.87
CA VAL A 104 -6.99 -18.58 1.48
C VAL A 104 -5.51 -18.34 1.74
N VAL A 105 -5.01 -18.70 2.94
CA VAL A 105 -3.59 -18.55 3.29
C VAL A 105 -2.71 -19.43 2.40
N ALA A 106 -3.13 -20.68 2.12
CA ALA A 106 -2.41 -21.59 1.23
C ALA A 106 -2.27 -21.04 -0.20
N SER A 107 -3.20 -20.20 -0.66
CA SER A 107 -3.09 -19.55 -1.97
C SER A 107 -1.87 -18.64 -2.08
N GLY A 108 -1.33 -18.12 -0.97
CA GLY A 108 -0.08 -17.36 -0.93
C GLY A 108 1.15 -18.15 -1.36
N ARG A 109 1.08 -19.48 -1.32
CA ARG A 109 2.17 -20.38 -1.77
C ARG A 109 2.15 -20.67 -3.28
N LEU A 110 1.11 -20.23 -4.02
CA LEU A 110 0.95 -20.60 -5.45
C LEU A 110 2.15 -20.19 -6.31
N ALA A 111 2.74 -19.04 -6.05
CA ALA A 111 3.92 -18.57 -6.79
C ALA A 111 5.19 -19.41 -6.55
N ARG A 112 5.21 -20.25 -5.50
CA ARG A 112 6.34 -21.12 -5.12
C ARG A 112 6.09 -22.59 -5.47
N ARG A 113 4.92 -22.94 -5.99
CA ARG A 113 4.50 -24.32 -6.21
C ARG A 113 4.34 -24.64 -7.69
N LYS A 114 4.60 -25.91 -8.03
CA LYS A 114 4.16 -26.43 -9.31
C LYS A 114 2.66 -26.67 -9.28
N PRO A 115 1.92 -26.30 -10.33
CA PRO A 115 0.47 -26.57 -10.41
C PRO A 115 0.15 -28.04 -10.18
N PHE A 116 -1.01 -28.31 -9.59
CA PHE A 116 -1.57 -29.64 -9.36
C PHE A 116 -0.79 -30.58 -8.41
N LEU A 117 0.32 -30.13 -7.82
CA LEU A 117 1.01 -30.93 -6.80
C LEU A 117 0.44 -30.64 -5.40
N PRO A 118 0.39 -31.67 -4.50
CA PRO A 118 -0.02 -31.48 -3.11
C PRO A 118 0.93 -30.54 -2.36
N LEU A 119 0.45 -29.98 -1.25
CA LEU A 119 1.26 -29.15 -0.33
C LEU A 119 2.42 -29.98 0.23
N ARG A 120 3.64 -29.49 0.08
CA ARG A 120 4.81 -30.08 0.71
C ARG A 120 4.84 -29.74 2.22
N ALA A 121 5.68 -30.41 2.98
CA ALA A 121 5.87 -30.11 4.40
C ALA A 121 6.25 -28.64 4.64
N ALA A 122 7.17 -28.10 3.84
CA ALA A 122 7.59 -26.70 3.89
C ALA A 122 6.41 -25.72 3.65
N ASP A 123 5.51 -26.05 2.70
CA ASP A 123 4.32 -25.21 2.45
C ASP A 123 3.36 -25.24 3.64
N ARG A 124 3.13 -26.41 4.23
CA ARG A 124 2.28 -26.55 5.43
C ARG A 124 2.84 -25.78 6.62
N ASN A 125 4.16 -25.84 6.82
CA ASN A 125 4.82 -25.09 7.89
C ASN A 125 4.71 -23.58 7.68
N ALA A 126 4.94 -23.08 6.46
CA ALA A 126 4.80 -21.65 6.14
C ALA A 126 3.36 -21.15 6.33
N ILE A 127 2.35 -21.97 5.97
CA ILE A 127 0.93 -21.65 6.20
C ILE A 127 0.63 -21.60 7.71
N SER A 128 1.11 -22.60 8.49
CA SER A 128 0.93 -22.62 9.94
C SER A 128 1.56 -21.41 10.58
N GLN A 129 2.83 -21.14 10.30
CA GLN A 129 3.54 -19.96 10.83
C GLN A 129 2.85 -18.65 10.49
N ALA A 130 2.35 -18.51 9.23
CA ALA A 130 1.63 -17.31 8.84
C ALA A 130 0.31 -17.14 9.62
N LEU A 131 -0.38 -18.23 9.97
CA LEU A 131 -1.58 -18.19 10.79
C LEU A 131 -1.27 -17.91 12.26
N ASP A 132 -0.17 -18.46 12.80
CA ASP A 132 0.31 -18.18 14.16
C ASP A 132 0.65 -16.69 14.33
N VAL A 133 1.40 -16.13 13.36
CA VAL A 133 1.81 -14.71 13.35
C VAL A 133 0.61 -13.75 13.38
N VAL A 134 -0.51 -14.10 12.76
CA VAL A 134 -1.73 -13.25 12.76
C VAL A 134 -2.75 -13.64 13.84
N ASP A 135 -2.40 -14.57 14.75
CA ASP A 135 -3.28 -15.06 15.82
C ASP A 135 -4.62 -15.62 15.29
N LEU A 136 -4.55 -16.52 14.29
CA LEU A 136 -5.71 -17.17 13.68
C LEU A 136 -5.50 -18.68 13.45
N ALA A 137 -4.55 -19.32 14.13
CA ALA A 137 -4.29 -20.74 14.00
C ALA A 137 -5.52 -21.60 14.39
N ASP A 138 -6.22 -21.21 15.45
CA ASP A 138 -7.47 -21.84 15.93
C ASP A 138 -8.64 -21.70 14.94
N ARG A 139 -8.55 -20.77 14.00
CA ARG A 139 -9.57 -20.47 12.98
C ARG A 139 -9.25 -21.05 11.60
N ALA A 140 -8.21 -21.86 11.47
CA ALA A 140 -7.74 -22.39 10.18
C ALA A 140 -8.83 -23.10 9.35
N THR A 141 -9.81 -23.75 9.99
CA THR A 141 -10.92 -24.46 9.32
C THR A 141 -12.20 -23.64 9.23
N THR A 142 -12.22 -22.43 9.79
CA THR A 142 -13.37 -21.52 9.79
C THR A 142 -13.57 -20.93 8.38
N GLU A 143 -14.81 -20.69 7.97
CA GLU A 143 -15.12 -20.02 6.72
C GLU A 143 -14.82 -18.51 6.81
N MET A 144 -14.29 -17.93 5.73
CA MET A 144 -13.98 -16.50 5.64
C MET A 144 -15.18 -15.59 5.95
N THR A 145 -16.38 -16.01 5.54
CA THR A 145 -17.61 -15.24 5.70
C THR A 145 -18.07 -15.10 7.14
N THR A 146 -17.62 -15.97 8.06
CA THR A 146 -17.97 -15.95 9.48
C THR A 146 -17.01 -15.10 10.31
N LEU A 147 -15.91 -14.62 9.72
CA LEU A 147 -14.92 -13.78 10.38
C LEU A 147 -15.32 -12.32 10.40
N SER A 148 -14.93 -11.59 11.46
CA SER A 148 -15.01 -10.14 11.49
C SER A 148 -14.13 -9.50 10.41
N GLY A 149 -14.41 -8.24 10.02
CA GLY A 149 -13.62 -7.52 9.03
C GLY A 149 -12.13 -7.46 9.38
N GLY A 150 -11.79 -7.23 10.65
CA GLY A 150 -10.41 -7.24 11.12
C GLY A 150 -9.77 -8.62 11.05
N GLN A 151 -10.52 -9.70 11.34
CA GLN A 151 -10.02 -11.07 11.17
C GLN A 151 -9.81 -11.41 9.69
N GLN A 152 -10.75 -11.02 8.81
CA GLN A 152 -10.57 -11.20 7.36
C GLN A 152 -9.31 -10.49 6.86
N GLN A 153 -9.07 -9.26 7.32
CA GLN A 153 -7.86 -8.51 6.98
C GLN A 153 -6.59 -9.25 7.43
N ARG A 154 -6.59 -9.80 8.66
CA ARG A 154 -5.47 -10.60 9.16
C ARG A 154 -5.24 -11.87 8.32
N VAL A 155 -6.30 -12.54 7.84
CA VAL A 155 -6.17 -13.68 6.91
C VAL A 155 -5.49 -13.28 5.61
N LEU A 156 -5.81 -12.09 5.05
CA LEU A 156 -5.17 -11.61 3.83
C LEU A 156 -3.68 -11.30 4.04
N ILE A 157 -3.34 -10.79 5.22
CA ILE A 157 -1.94 -10.59 5.62
C ILE A 157 -1.25 -11.94 5.75
N ALA A 158 -1.85 -12.92 6.45
CA ALA A 158 -1.30 -14.28 6.55
C ALA A 158 -1.09 -14.91 5.16
N ARG A 159 -2.02 -14.71 4.23
CA ARG A 159 -1.86 -15.14 2.83
C ARG A 159 -0.62 -14.53 2.18
N ALA A 160 -0.39 -13.24 2.37
CA ALA A 160 0.78 -12.59 1.83
C ALA A 160 2.08 -13.11 2.49
N LEU A 161 2.07 -13.28 3.82
CA LEU A 161 3.19 -13.79 4.61
C LEU A 161 3.54 -15.25 4.30
N ALA A 162 2.54 -16.10 4.04
CA ALA A 162 2.77 -17.48 3.62
C ALA A 162 3.64 -17.57 2.35
N GLY A 163 3.67 -16.54 1.53
CA GLY A 163 4.59 -16.38 0.41
C GLY A 163 6.04 -16.13 0.82
N GLU A 164 6.34 -15.86 2.10
CA GLU A 164 7.66 -15.45 2.60
C GLU A 164 8.24 -14.28 1.77
N PRO A 165 7.53 -13.14 1.67
CA PRO A 165 7.93 -12.03 0.83
C PRO A 165 9.10 -11.24 1.45
N GLU A 166 9.91 -10.61 0.58
CA GLU A 166 10.91 -9.61 0.99
C GLU A 166 10.34 -8.18 0.94
N LEU A 167 9.28 -7.98 0.15
CA LEU A 167 8.51 -6.73 0.07
C LEU A 167 7.04 -7.03 0.34
N LEU A 168 6.46 -6.37 1.35
CA LEU A 168 5.04 -6.42 1.63
C LEU A 168 4.39 -5.10 1.17
N VAL A 169 3.39 -5.21 0.30
CA VAL A 169 2.63 -4.09 -0.23
C VAL A 169 1.21 -4.18 0.29
N LEU A 170 0.77 -3.15 1.05
CA LEU A 170 -0.56 -3.12 1.66
C LEU A 170 -1.35 -1.90 1.14
N ASP A 171 -2.52 -2.16 0.57
CA ASP A 171 -3.42 -1.12 0.05
C ASP A 171 -4.53 -0.87 1.08
N GLU A 172 -4.41 0.20 1.89
CA GLU A 172 -5.34 0.62 2.95
C GLU A 172 -5.70 -0.49 3.97
N PRO A 173 -4.72 -1.14 4.61
CA PRO A 173 -4.98 -2.30 5.47
C PRO A 173 -5.74 -1.97 6.75
N THR A 174 -5.87 -0.69 7.12
CA THR A 174 -6.54 -0.21 8.33
C THR A 174 -7.96 0.30 8.07
N ALA A 175 -8.42 0.34 6.81
CA ALA A 175 -9.72 0.88 6.45
C ALA A 175 -10.87 0.04 7.03
N GLY A 176 -11.71 0.65 7.87
CA GLY A 176 -12.84 -0.02 8.52
C GLY A 176 -12.47 -1.07 9.56
N VAL A 177 -11.25 -0.99 10.09
CA VAL A 177 -10.72 -1.86 11.15
C VAL A 177 -10.68 -1.09 12.46
N ASP A 178 -11.09 -1.71 13.57
CA ASP A 178 -11.06 -1.11 14.89
C ASP A 178 -9.63 -0.83 15.39
N LEU A 179 -9.49 0.10 16.32
CA LEU A 179 -8.19 0.57 16.82
C LEU A 179 -7.34 -0.55 17.44
N LYS A 180 -7.95 -1.53 18.11
CA LYS A 180 -7.23 -2.67 18.69
C LYS A 180 -6.60 -3.53 17.59
N SER A 181 -7.35 -3.82 16.54
CA SER A 181 -6.87 -4.57 15.39
C SER A 181 -5.82 -3.79 14.59
N GLN A 182 -5.93 -2.45 14.51
CA GLN A 182 -4.90 -1.61 13.89
C GLN A 182 -3.57 -1.65 14.66
N ARG A 183 -3.61 -1.64 16.00
CA ARG A 183 -2.41 -1.78 16.85
C ARG A 183 -1.76 -3.14 16.65
N ALA A 184 -2.54 -4.22 16.70
CA ALA A 184 -2.02 -5.56 16.44
C ALA A 184 -1.37 -5.68 15.04
N LEU A 185 -1.93 -5.02 14.04
CA LEU A 185 -1.30 -4.93 12.71
C LEU A 185 0.02 -4.15 12.75
N ALA A 186 0.08 -3.04 13.49
CA ALA A 186 1.31 -2.25 13.61
C ALA A 186 2.44 -3.05 14.29
N ASP A 187 2.12 -3.75 15.38
CA ASP A 187 3.07 -4.61 16.09
C ASP A 187 3.60 -5.73 15.17
N LEU A 188 2.70 -6.41 14.45
CA LEU A 188 3.06 -7.42 13.47
C LEU A 188 3.99 -6.89 12.36
N LEU A 189 3.66 -5.74 11.79
CA LEU A 189 4.49 -5.14 10.73
C LEU A 189 5.86 -4.69 11.27
N ALA A 190 5.91 -4.22 12.54
CA ALA A 190 7.17 -3.86 13.19
C ALA A 190 8.09 -5.07 13.37
N GLU A 191 7.55 -6.22 13.77
CA GLU A 191 8.31 -7.48 13.85
C GLU A 191 8.86 -7.90 12.47
N LEU A 192 8.05 -7.80 11.41
CA LEU A 192 8.46 -8.15 10.06
C LEU A 192 9.57 -7.23 9.52
N VAL A 193 9.46 -5.91 9.75
CA VAL A 193 10.49 -4.95 9.37
C VAL A 193 11.77 -5.18 10.18
N GLY A 194 11.64 -5.44 11.49
CA GLY A 194 12.76 -5.83 12.35
C GLY A 194 13.46 -7.12 11.88
N ALA A 195 12.74 -8.04 11.23
CA ALA A 195 13.30 -9.23 10.59
C ALA A 195 13.86 -8.97 9.17
N GLY A 196 13.86 -7.72 8.69
CA GLY A 196 14.45 -7.31 7.41
C GLY A 196 13.48 -7.26 6.22
N ALA A 197 12.18 -7.40 6.44
CA ALA A 197 11.17 -7.18 5.39
C ALA A 197 11.05 -5.69 5.06
N SER A 198 10.78 -5.37 3.78
CA SER A 198 10.44 -4.01 3.34
C SER A 198 8.92 -3.87 3.27
N VAL A 199 8.40 -2.69 3.61
CA VAL A 199 6.95 -2.43 3.63
C VAL A 199 6.63 -1.17 2.82
N LEU A 200 5.68 -1.29 1.90
CA LEU A 200 5.02 -0.15 1.24
C LEU A 200 3.54 -0.19 1.60
N VAL A 201 3.08 0.76 2.40
CA VAL A 201 1.70 0.78 2.90
C VAL A 201 0.98 2.04 2.46
N VAL A 202 -0.20 1.87 1.85
CA VAL A 202 -1.12 2.98 1.53
C VAL A 202 -1.95 3.29 2.77
N LEU A 203 -1.94 4.55 3.19
CA LEU A 203 -2.64 5.03 4.37
C LEU A 203 -3.40 6.33 4.07
N HIS A 204 -4.54 6.51 4.74
CA HIS A 204 -5.19 7.82 4.85
C HIS A 204 -4.65 8.60 6.04
N GLU A 205 -4.42 7.91 7.15
CA GLU A 205 -3.86 8.45 8.38
C GLU A 205 -2.84 7.45 8.93
N VAL A 206 -1.73 7.93 9.46
CA VAL A 206 -0.65 7.07 9.95
C VAL A 206 -1.05 6.29 11.21
N GLY A 207 -1.85 6.88 12.09
CA GLY A 207 -2.40 6.23 13.27
C GLY A 207 -1.37 5.41 14.06
N PRO A 208 -1.72 4.19 14.49
CA PRO A 208 -0.83 3.30 15.22
C PRO A 208 0.42 2.83 14.44
N LEU A 209 0.41 2.92 13.10
CA LEU A 209 1.56 2.51 12.28
C LEU A 209 2.71 3.54 12.31
N ARG A 210 2.51 4.74 12.84
CA ARG A 210 3.51 5.80 12.83
C ARG A 210 4.89 5.39 13.35
N PRO A 211 5.04 4.67 14.48
CA PRO A 211 6.36 4.29 14.99
C PRO A 211 7.15 3.36 14.07
N LEU A 212 6.45 2.62 13.19
CA LEU A 212 7.04 1.70 12.23
C LEU A 212 7.62 2.43 11.01
N LEU A 213 7.04 3.58 10.62
CA LEU A 213 7.30 4.21 9.34
C LEU A 213 8.59 5.03 9.35
N ASP A 214 9.50 4.74 8.44
CA ASP A 214 10.73 5.51 8.22
C ASP A 214 10.43 6.85 7.56
N ARG A 215 9.52 6.86 6.57
CA ARG A 215 9.10 8.07 5.84
C ARG A 215 7.71 7.92 5.22
N ALA A 216 7.18 9.07 4.79
CA ALA A 216 5.94 9.14 4.04
C ALA A 216 6.14 9.85 2.70
N VAL A 217 5.52 9.28 1.66
CA VAL A 217 5.40 9.86 0.32
C VAL A 217 3.97 10.33 0.14
N VAL A 218 3.76 11.63 -0.09
CA VAL A 218 2.42 12.21 -0.22
C VAL A 218 2.10 12.45 -1.68
N LEU A 219 0.99 11.86 -2.13
CA LEU A 219 0.44 12.07 -3.47
C LEU A 219 -0.70 13.08 -3.47
N HIS A 220 -0.66 14.00 -4.42
CA HIS A 220 -1.75 14.92 -4.73
C HIS A 220 -1.93 15.00 -6.25
N GLU A 221 -3.16 14.80 -6.74
CA GLU A 221 -3.51 14.84 -8.17
C GLU A 221 -2.54 14.08 -9.10
N GLY A 222 -2.11 12.91 -8.66
CA GLY A 222 -1.22 12.05 -9.43
C GLY A 222 0.24 12.48 -9.46
N ARG A 223 0.67 13.37 -8.56
CA ARG A 223 2.06 13.81 -8.38
C ARG A 223 2.55 13.57 -6.96
N VAL A 224 3.83 13.34 -6.78
CA VAL A 224 4.47 13.36 -5.46
C VAL A 224 4.68 14.83 -5.08
N ILE A 225 4.10 15.25 -3.96
CA ILE A 225 4.26 16.61 -3.42
C ILE A 225 5.18 16.65 -2.20
N SER A 226 5.42 15.51 -1.56
CA SER A 226 6.34 15.39 -0.42
C SER A 226 6.88 13.97 -0.35
N ASP A 227 8.16 13.85 -0.02
CA ASP A 227 8.83 12.59 0.30
C ASP A 227 9.83 12.87 1.43
N GLY A 228 9.56 12.35 2.63
CA GLY A 228 10.38 12.64 3.80
C GLY A 228 9.85 12.02 5.08
N PRO A 229 10.46 12.37 6.24
CA PRO A 229 10.05 11.85 7.53
C PRO A 229 8.55 12.02 7.81
N VAL A 230 7.97 11.07 8.56
CA VAL A 230 6.55 11.13 8.93
C VAL A 230 6.30 12.32 9.86
N VAL A 231 5.68 13.38 9.34
CA VAL A 231 5.26 14.55 10.15
C VAL A 231 3.96 14.28 10.90
N PRO A 232 3.75 14.90 12.10
CA PRO A 232 2.48 14.83 12.79
C PRO A 232 1.31 15.29 11.92
N SER A 233 0.14 14.64 12.08
CA SER A 233 -1.06 14.83 11.23
C SER A 233 -1.59 16.27 11.13
N ASP A 234 -1.22 17.17 12.04
CA ASP A 234 -1.64 18.57 12.02
C ASP A 234 -0.90 19.41 10.95
N GLU A 235 0.34 19.03 10.59
CA GLU A 235 1.09 19.74 9.53
C GLU A 235 0.73 19.24 8.13
N SER A 236 0.40 17.98 7.96
CA SER A 236 -0.01 17.44 6.65
C SER A 236 -1.34 18.04 6.17
N LYS A 237 -2.23 18.45 7.10
CA LYS A 237 -3.47 19.18 6.77
C LYS A 237 -3.22 20.64 6.35
N ARG A 238 -2.09 21.24 6.76
CA ARG A 238 -1.71 22.60 6.36
C ARG A 238 -1.09 22.65 4.95
N LEU A 239 -0.31 21.64 4.58
CA LEU A 239 0.31 21.56 3.24
C LEU A 239 -0.74 21.41 2.12
N GLY A 240 -1.91 20.83 2.39
CA GLY A 240 -3.01 20.72 1.42
C GLY A 240 -3.97 21.92 1.38
N ARG A 241 -3.81 22.92 2.27
CA ARG A 241 -4.72 24.09 2.35
C ARG A 241 -4.19 25.38 1.74
N HIS A 242 -2.91 25.48 1.42
CA HIS A 242 -2.30 26.73 0.97
C HIS A 242 -2.54 27.09 -0.51
N GLU A 243 -3.20 26.25 -1.32
CA GLU A 243 -3.45 26.57 -2.73
C GLU A 243 -4.90 26.99 -3.07
N HIS A 244 -5.81 27.05 -2.10
CA HIS A 244 -7.20 27.45 -2.37
C HIS A 244 -7.58 28.88 -1.96
N ASP A 245 -6.65 29.69 -1.40
CA ASP A 245 -6.99 31.03 -0.88
C ASP A 245 -6.59 32.20 -1.78
N GLU A 246 -6.06 31.97 -3.00
CA GLU A 246 -5.64 33.06 -3.90
C GLU A 246 -6.56 33.31 -5.11
N GLN A 247 -7.78 32.81 -5.14
CA GLN A 247 -8.75 33.22 -6.17
C GLN A 247 -10.09 33.64 -5.56
N ARG A 248 -10.10 34.78 -4.87
CA ARG A 248 -11.33 35.56 -4.72
C ARG A 248 -11.43 36.56 -5.86
N PRO A 249 -12.41 36.48 -6.76
CA PRO A 249 -12.72 37.60 -7.63
C PRO A 249 -13.39 38.70 -6.80
N VAL A 250 -12.72 39.84 -6.73
CA VAL A 250 -13.32 41.11 -6.25
C VAL A 250 -14.30 41.56 -7.33
N SER A 251 -15.59 41.53 -7.03
CA SER A 251 -16.59 42.31 -7.72
C SER A 251 -17.79 42.57 -6.81
N ASP A 252 -17.60 43.51 -5.88
CA ASP A 252 -18.71 44.29 -5.34
C ASP A 252 -18.95 45.47 -6.29
N GLN A 253 -20.02 45.41 -7.05
CA GLN A 253 -20.71 46.61 -7.54
C GLN A 253 -22.19 46.54 -7.12
N PRO A 254 -22.68 47.56 -6.41
CA PRO A 254 -24.08 47.62 -6.00
C PRO A 254 -24.98 47.99 -7.18
N TRP A 255 -26.02 47.24 -7.40
CA TRP A 255 -27.12 47.58 -8.29
C TRP A 255 -27.94 48.68 -7.65
N LEU A 256 -27.73 49.93 -8.11
CA LEU A 256 -28.65 51.04 -7.87
C LEU A 256 -29.88 50.88 -8.74
N GLY A 257 -31.02 51.06 -8.11
CA GLY A 257 -32.34 50.90 -8.68
C GLY A 257 -32.68 51.93 -9.80
N GLY A 258 -33.60 51.50 -10.64
CA GLY A 258 -34.29 52.36 -11.59
C GLY A 258 -35.77 51.98 -11.59
N ALA A 259 -36.55 52.71 -10.80
CA ALA A 259 -37.99 52.73 -10.95
C ALA A 259 -38.31 53.51 -12.24
N VAL A 260 -39.18 52.94 -13.08
CA VAL A 260 -39.99 53.74 -14.03
C VAL A 260 -41.44 53.14 -14.04
N GLU A 261 -42.35 54.00 -13.70
CA GLU A 261 -43.78 53.90 -13.88
C GLU A 261 -44.18 53.70 -15.35
N ARG A 262 -45.15 52.88 -15.62
CA ARG A 262 -46.50 53.11 -16.18
C ARG A 262 -47.16 51.80 -16.51
#